data_3fef25f336d4cf4a001bd0ed67dbb54a
#
_entry.id   3fef25f336d4cf4a001bd0ed67dbb54a
#
_cell.length_a   1.000
_cell.length_b   1.000
_cell.length_c   1.000
_cell.angle_alpha   90.00
_cell.angle_beta   90.00
_cell.angle_gamma   90.00
#
_symmetry.space_group_name_H-M   'P 1'
#
loop_
_entity.id
_entity.type
_entity.pdbx_description
1 polymer ?
#
loop_
_entity_poly.entity_id
_entity_poly.type
_entity_poly.pdbx_seq_one_letter_code
_entity_poly.pdbx_strand_id
1 'polypeptide(L)'
;TLSKVRRERMGHIELASPVSHIWYVKGVPSRLGLLLNISPRHLERVLYFAQYIITNVNEDARSRAIQRHERELAMRLARIDNENADTLGVLEKELEDRFAALDEDEEQQMRELDERINNESTKAINEAQALQTWLSTRVGQKASEAKRLSWSDQEIIHAGEIISRDHDMVINDLVQERLNELQRQSDEEKNDIRLLVGAQREHLRSELGAEVEEKRQAVEEKKDRIRAQMERDLDDLKLLEEKQLLTENRYRELAERWGNVFTAGMGAEAVRDIVAKIDLEKLTKELRREIRTTRSKQRRKKAAKRL
;
A
#
# COMPACT_ATOMS: atom_id res chain seq x y z
N THR A 1 40.91 -73.15 -36.72
CA THR A 1 39.54 -72.68 -37.15
C THR A 1 38.88 -71.85 -36.10
N LEU A 2 38.90 -72.20 -34.83
CA LEU A 2 38.27 -71.42 -33.74
C LEU A 2 38.87 -70.01 -33.58
N SER A 3 40.15 -69.79 -33.72
CA SER A 3 40.80 -68.53 -33.64
C SER A 3 40.47 -67.61 -34.84
N LYS A 4 40.32 -68.18 -36.05
CA LYS A 4 39.93 -67.46 -37.26
C LYS A 4 38.48 -66.98 -37.18
N VAL A 5 37.57 -67.83 -36.72
CA VAL A 5 36.15 -67.44 -36.51
C VAL A 5 36.01 -66.35 -35.46
N ARG A 6 36.77 -66.38 -34.38
CA ARG A 6 36.78 -65.33 -33.36
C ARG A 6 37.27 -63.94 -33.87
N ARG A 7 38.17 -63.93 -34.82
CA ARG A 7 38.76 -62.72 -35.40
C ARG A 7 37.95 -62.21 -36.59
N GLU A 8 37.19 -63.03 -37.29
CA GLU A 8 36.40 -62.64 -38.44
C GLU A 8 35.00 -62.17 -38.09
N ARG A 9 34.45 -62.52 -36.93
CA ARG A 9 33.16 -62.10 -36.46
C ARG A 9 33.29 -60.85 -35.55
N MET A 10 32.88 -59.75 -36.06
CA MET A 10 32.73 -58.51 -35.30
C MET A 10 31.32 -58.43 -34.77
N GLY A 11 31.21 -58.17 -33.46
CA GLY A 11 29.94 -57.79 -32.84
C GLY A 11 29.91 -56.32 -32.56
N HIS A 12 28.76 -55.83 -32.27
CA HIS A 12 28.58 -54.45 -31.75
C HIS A 12 27.68 -54.47 -30.52
N ILE A 13 27.83 -53.47 -29.69
CA ILE A 13 26.97 -53.24 -28.56
C ILE A 13 26.23 -51.96 -28.84
N GLU A 14 24.92 -52.07 -28.87
CA GLU A 14 24.05 -50.88 -28.92
C GLU A 14 23.91 -50.30 -27.54
N LEU A 15 24.21 -49.02 -27.37
CA LEU A 15 24.10 -48.32 -26.10
C LEU A 15 22.69 -47.87 -25.85
N ALA A 16 22.22 -47.98 -24.60
CA ALA A 16 20.90 -47.54 -24.19
C ALA A 16 20.70 -46.01 -24.35
N SER A 17 21.80 -45.27 -24.28
CA SER A 17 21.79 -43.80 -24.50
C SER A 17 23.08 -43.38 -25.23
N PRO A 18 23.06 -42.30 -26.02
CA PRO A 18 24.25 -41.80 -26.71
C PRO A 18 25.32 -41.37 -25.72
N VAL A 19 26.57 -41.53 -26.10
CA VAL A 19 27.74 -41.08 -25.34
C VAL A 19 28.57 -40.11 -26.17
N SER A 20 29.28 -39.22 -25.51
CA SER A 20 30.16 -38.27 -26.18
C SER A 20 31.60 -38.80 -26.24
N HIS A 21 32.24 -38.67 -27.41
CA HIS A 21 33.63 -39.07 -27.56
C HIS A 21 34.54 -38.16 -26.72
N ILE A 22 35.41 -38.76 -25.93
CA ILE A 22 36.26 -38.07 -24.95
C ILE A 22 37.17 -37.03 -25.56
N TRP A 23 37.60 -37.18 -26.80
CA TRP A 23 38.43 -36.19 -27.49
C TRP A 23 37.73 -34.84 -27.70
N TYR A 24 36.40 -34.83 -27.83
CA TYR A 24 35.61 -33.60 -27.97
C TYR A 24 35.32 -32.92 -26.62
N VAL A 25 35.34 -33.71 -25.55
CA VAL A 25 35.03 -33.24 -24.18
C VAL A 25 36.31 -32.84 -23.45
N LYS A 26 37.30 -33.75 -23.35
CA LYS A 26 38.52 -33.54 -22.54
C LYS A 26 39.74 -33.08 -23.36
N GLY A 27 39.57 -32.76 -24.65
CA GLY A 27 40.63 -32.13 -25.44
C GLY A 27 41.05 -30.76 -24.87
N VAL A 28 42.28 -30.36 -25.11
CA VAL A 28 42.77 -29.04 -24.68
C VAL A 28 43.03 -28.20 -25.96
N PRO A 29 42.15 -27.29 -26.33
CA PRO A 29 40.88 -26.91 -25.69
C PRO A 29 39.74 -27.93 -25.98
N SER A 30 38.73 -27.99 -25.10
CA SER A 30 37.51 -28.78 -25.32
C SER A 30 36.74 -28.24 -26.53
N ARG A 31 36.59 -29.05 -27.58
CA ARG A 31 35.90 -28.61 -28.81
C ARG A 31 34.39 -28.37 -28.58
N LEU A 32 33.73 -29.28 -27.84
CA LEU A 32 32.33 -29.10 -27.46
C LEU A 32 32.15 -27.89 -26.52
N GLY A 33 33.05 -27.70 -25.58
CA GLY A 33 33.03 -26.54 -24.70
C GLY A 33 33.15 -25.20 -25.44
N LEU A 34 34.02 -25.14 -26.46
CA LEU A 34 34.13 -23.97 -27.32
C LEU A 34 32.88 -23.74 -28.16
N LEU A 35 32.39 -24.76 -28.86
CA LEU A 35 31.20 -24.69 -29.71
C LEU A 35 29.96 -24.22 -28.92
N LEU A 36 29.71 -24.84 -27.79
CA LEU A 36 28.57 -24.55 -26.94
C LEU A 36 28.74 -23.29 -26.08
N ASN A 37 29.96 -22.74 -26.00
CA ASN A 37 30.34 -21.69 -25.08
C ASN A 37 30.15 -22.03 -23.59
N ILE A 38 30.32 -23.31 -23.24
CA ILE A 38 30.19 -23.85 -21.90
C ILE A 38 31.58 -24.22 -21.36
N SER A 39 31.83 -23.96 -20.08
CA SER A 39 33.07 -24.37 -19.46
C SER A 39 33.23 -25.93 -19.44
N PRO A 40 34.44 -26.47 -19.56
CA PRO A 40 34.63 -27.95 -19.50
C PRO A 40 34.02 -28.57 -18.24
N ARG A 41 34.14 -27.92 -17.09
CA ARG A 41 33.56 -28.39 -15.83
C ARG A 41 32.03 -28.47 -15.88
N HIS A 42 31.39 -27.50 -16.47
CA HIS A 42 29.94 -27.46 -16.63
C HIS A 42 29.48 -28.54 -17.63
N LEU A 43 30.21 -28.70 -18.72
CA LEU A 43 29.93 -29.72 -19.71
C LEU A 43 30.06 -31.14 -19.09
N GLU A 44 31.09 -31.38 -18.28
CA GLU A 44 31.26 -32.67 -17.54
C GLU A 44 30.07 -32.91 -16.59
N ARG A 45 29.59 -31.92 -15.86
CA ARG A 45 28.42 -32.09 -14.97
C ARG A 45 27.16 -32.53 -15.74
N VAL A 46 26.94 -32.00 -16.91
CA VAL A 46 25.83 -32.44 -17.76
C VAL A 46 26.05 -33.87 -18.28
N LEU A 47 27.22 -34.14 -18.84
CA LEU A 47 27.53 -35.42 -19.45
C LEU A 47 27.55 -36.59 -18.44
N TYR A 48 27.93 -36.33 -17.18
CA TYR A 48 27.95 -37.30 -16.10
C TYR A 48 26.67 -37.27 -15.23
N PHE A 49 25.57 -36.71 -15.76
CA PHE A 49 24.25 -36.75 -15.13
C PHE A 49 24.18 -36.04 -13.75
N ALA A 50 25.06 -35.06 -13.50
CA ALA A 50 25.06 -34.32 -12.24
C ALA A 50 24.17 -33.03 -12.29
N GLN A 51 23.93 -32.48 -13.48
CA GLN A 51 23.09 -31.29 -13.68
C GLN A 51 22.30 -31.38 -14.99
N TYR A 52 21.11 -30.77 -14.99
CA TYR A 52 20.33 -30.55 -16.20
C TYR A 52 20.89 -29.37 -16.99
N ILE A 53 20.68 -29.39 -18.31
CA ILE A 53 20.95 -28.28 -19.18
C ILE A 53 19.67 -27.98 -19.97
N ILE A 54 19.30 -26.70 -20.05
CA ILE A 54 18.16 -26.25 -20.85
C ILE A 54 18.53 -26.39 -22.33
N THR A 55 17.77 -27.23 -23.05
CA THR A 55 18.00 -27.54 -24.46
C THR A 55 17.18 -26.65 -25.40
N ASN A 56 16.08 -26.09 -24.90
CA ASN A 56 15.21 -25.20 -25.65
C ASN A 56 14.32 -24.36 -24.72
N VAL A 57 14.08 -23.12 -25.10
CA VAL A 57 13.10 -22.24 -24.46
C VAL A 57 12.08 -21.85 -25.52
N ASN A 58 10.82 -22.10 -25.26
CA ASN A 58 9.72 -21.72 -26.16
C ASN A 58 9.27 -20.29 -25.79
N GLU A 59 9.72 -19.33 -26.60
CA GLU A 59 9.46 -17.89 -26.38
C GLU A 59 7.96 -17.55 -26.44
N ASP A 60 7.20 -18.21 -27.30
CA ASP A 60 5.74 -17.99 -27.40
C ASP A 60 5.02 -18.50 -26.13
N ALA A 61 5.45 -19.67 -25.65
CA ALA A 61 4.91 -20.21 -24.41
C ALA A 61 5.33 -19.34 -23.20
N ARG A 62 6.58 -18.85 -23.19
CA ARG A 62 7.08 -17.92 -22.18
C ARG A 62 6.27 -16.64 -22.14
N SER A 63 6.06 -16.01 -23.27
CA SER A 63 5.28 -14.77 -23.38
C SER A 63 3.84 -14.95 -22.90
N ARG A 64 3.21 -16.07 -23.30
CA ARG A 64 1.86 -16.41 -22.83
C ARG A 64 1.82 -16.69 -21.31
N ALA A 65 2.84 -17.33 -20.76
CA ALA A 65 2.94 -17.59 -19.33
C ALA A 65 3.09 -16.28 -18.54
N ILE A 66 3.96 -15.36 -18.97
CA ILE A 66 4.12 -14.03 -18.38
C ILE A 66 2.80 -13.28 -18.38
N GLN A 67 2.13 -13.17 -19.53
CA GLN A 67 0.84 -12.47 -19.62
C GLN A 67 -0.25 -13.08 -18.73
N ARG A 68 -0.27 -14.42 -18.63
CA ARG A 68 -1.21 -15.10 -17.73
C ARG A 68 -0.93 -14.75 -16.27
N HIS A 69 0.33 -14.74 -15.90
CA HIS A 69 0.77 -14.45 -14.54
C HIS A 69 0.47 -13.00 -14.13
N GLU A 70 0.73 -12.05 -15.04
CA GLU A 70 0.38 -10.63 -14.86
C GLU A 70 -1.13 -10.42 -14.69
N ARG A 71 -1.95 -11.13 -15.49
CA ARG A 71 -3.42 -11.07 -15.33
C ARG A 71 -3.87 -11.67 -14.01
N GLU A 72 -3.27 -12.79 -13.61
CA GLU A 72 -3.57 -13.43 -12.34
C GLU A 72 -3.21 -12.51 -11.16
N LEU A 73 -2.06 -11.83 -11.21
CA LEU A 73 -1.69 -10.83 -10.22
C LEU A 73 -2.74 -9.72 -10.13
N ALA A 74 -3.13 -9.14 -11.27
CA ALA A 74 -4.13 -8.08 -11.32
C ALA A 74 -5.47 -8.54 -10.70
N MET A 75 -5.92 -9.77 -11.03
CA MET A 75 -7.15 -10.33 -10.46
C MET A 75 -7.04 -10.56 -8.95
N ARG A 76 -5.90 -11.07 -8.46
CA ARG A 76 -5.69 -11.28 -7.02
C ARG A 76 -5.67 -9.96 -6.24
N LEU A 77 -5.02 -8.93 -6.78
CA LEU A 77 -5.00 -7.60 -6.17
C LEU A 77 -6.39 -6.98 -6.15
N ALA A 78 -7.12 -7.02 -7.28
CA ALA A 78 -8.49 -6.51 -7.35
C ALA A 78 -9.44 -7.25 -6.39
N ARG A 79 -9.25 -8.56 -6.22
CA ARG A 79 -10.03 -9.33 -5.25
C ARG A 79 -9.78 -8.87 -3.81
N ILE A 80 -8.52 -8.61 -3.44
CA ILE A 80 -8.19 -8.08 -2.11
C ILE A 80 -8.81 -6.71 -1.92
N ASP A 81 -8.75 -5.82 -2.93
CA ASP A 81 -9.37 -4.51 -2.85
C ASP A 81 -10.88 -4.63 -2.65
N ASN A 82 -11.56 -5.48 -3.41
CA ASN A 82 -13.00 -5.69 -3.27
C ASN A 82 -13.37 -6.31 -1.91
N GLU A 83 -12.63 -7.32 -1.44
CA GLU A 83 -12.89 -7.97 -0.14
C GLU A 83 -12.74 -7.01 1.05
N ASN A 84 -11.90 -5.98 0.92
CA ASN A 84 -11.66 -5.02 1.98
C ASN A 84 -12.38 -3.68 1.79
N ALA A 85 -12.86 -3.38 0.58
CA ALA A 85 -13.58 -2.14 0.29
C ALA A 85 -14.84 -2.00 1.16
N ASP A 86 -15.62 -3.06 1.31
CA ASP A 86 -16.83 -3.04 2.11
C ASP A 86 -16.53 -2.80 3.60
N THR A 87 -15.51 -3.46 4.14
CA THR A 87 -15.13 -3.33 5.56
C THR A 87 -14.54 -1.95 5.86
N LEU A 88 -13.68 -1.43 4.99
CA LEU A 88 -13.12 -0.08 5.13
C LEU A 88 -14.21 0.97 4.93
N GLY A 89 -15.08 0.80 3.94
CA GLY A 89 -16.20 1.72 3.69
C GLY A 89 -17.17 1.80 4.85
N VAL A 90 -17.44 0.69 5.55
CA VAL A 90 -18.29 0.69 6.77
C VAL A 90 -17.63 1.47 7.89
N LEU A 91 -16.33 1.27 8.13
CA LEU A 91 -15.61 1.99 9.20
C LEU A 91 -15.46 3.47 8.91
N GLU A 92 -15.16 3.83 7.66
CA GLU A 92 -15.06 5.23 7.23
C GLU A 92 -16.41 5.93 7.38
N LYS A 93 -17.49 5.27 6.99
CA LYS A 93 -18.83 5.79 7.17
C LYS A 93 -19.21 5.93 8.64
N GLU A 94 -18.89 4.94 9.49
CA GLU A 94 -19.12 5.05 10.92
C GLU A 94 -18.39 6.25 11.54
N LEU A 95 -17.16 6.51 11.10
CA LEU A 95 -16.39 7.68 11.53
C LEU A 95 -17.06 9.00 11.10
N GLU A 96 -17.52 9.07 9.84
CA GLU A 96 -18.26 10.24 9.33
C GLU A 96 -19.58 10.46 10.07
N ASP A 97 -20.36 9.41 10.26
CA ASP A 97 -21.65 9.47 10.97
C ASP A 97 -21.47 9.95 12.42
N ARG A 98 -20.40 9.51 13.10
CA ARG A 98 -20.10 9.97 14.47
C ARG A 98 -19.60 11.43 14.49
N PHE A 99 -18.83 11.89 13.51
CA PHE A 99 -18.48 13.29 13.42
C PHE A 99 -19.69 14.16 13.16
N ALA A 100 -20.57 13.76 12.26
CA ALA A 100 -21.80 14.46 11.99
C ALA A 100 -22.71 14.56 13.23
N ALA A 101 -22.78 13.48 14.02
CA ALA A 101 -23.54 13.51 15.28
C ALA A 101 -22.93 14.48 16.32
N LEU A 102 -21.60 14.58 16.41
CA LEU A 102 -20.94 15.57 17.29
C LEU A 102 -21.20 17.01 16.82
N ASP A 103 -21.23 17.24 15.50
CA ASP A 103 -21.55 18.57 14.93
C ASP A 103 -22.98 18.97 15.22
N GLU A 104 -23.94 18.04 15.09
CA GLU A 104 -25.35 18.29 15.41
C GLU A 104 -25.55 18.56 16.89
N ASP A 105 -24.88 17.82 17.78
CA ASP A 105 -24.91 18.05 19.23
C ASP A 105 -24.32 19.41 19.60
N GLU A 106 -23.17 19.81 19.01
CA GLU A 106 -22.59 21.15 19.19
C GLU A 106 -23.57 22.25 18.80
N GLU A 107 -24.18 22.11 17.62
CA GLU A 107 -25.16 23.10 17.15
C GLU A 107 -26.40 23.18 18.05
N GLN A 108 -26.86 22.03 18.56
CA GLN A 108 -27.99 22.00 19.47
C GLN A 108 -27.65 22.68 20.79
N GLN A 109 -26.52 22.36 21.41
CA GLN A 109 -26.06 22.98 22.64
C GLN A 109 -25.89 24.51 22.50
N MET A 110 -25.34 24.95 21.36
CA MET A 110 -25.21 26.37 21.06
C MET A 110 -26.58 27.06 20.93
N ARG A 111 -27.55 26.45 20.28
CA ARG A 111 -28.92 26.99 20.16
C ARG A 111 -29.63 27.09 21.52
N GLU A 112 -29.52 26.03 22.33
CA GLU A 112 -30.11 26.00 23.68
C GLU A 112 -29.51 27.08 24.58
N LEU A 113 -28.20 27.30 24.48
CA LEU A 113 -27.50 28.38 25.19
C LEU A 113 -27.99 29.77 24.73
N ASP A 114 -28.03 29.98 23.43
CA ASP A 114 -28.50 31.25 22.88
C ASP A 114 -29.97 31.57 23.28
N GLU A 115 -30.83 30.56 23.26
CA GLU A 115 -32.22 30.72 23.73
C GLU A 115 -32.29 31.06 25.23
N ARG A 116 -31.49 30.39 26.08
CA ARG A 116 -31.40 30.67 27.51
C ARG A 116 -30.96 32.09 27.78
N ILE A 117 -29.85 32.52 27.15
CA ILE A 117 -29.30 33.88 27.32
C ILE A 117 -30.28 34.94 26.80
N ASN A 118 -30.92 34.70 25.67
CA ASN A 118 -31.93 35.61 25.13
C ASN A 118 -33.14 35.73 26.05
N ASN A 119 -33.61 34.63 26.63
CA ASN A 119 -34.69 34.61 27.59
C ASN A 119 -34.34 35.39 28.89
N GLU A 120 -33.13 35.21 29.40
CA GLU A 120 -32.65 35.91 30.59
C GLU A 120 -32.49 37.44 30.30
N SER A 121 -31.93 37.78 29.13
CA SER A 121 -31.83 39.17 28.69
C SER A 121 -33.18 39.85 28.55
N THR A 122 -34.14 39.14 27.96
CA THR A 122 -35.51 39.63 27.80
C THR A 122 -36.20 39.85 29.14
N LYS A 123 -36.05 38.91 30.09
CA LYS A 123 -36.58 39.04 31.46
C LYS A 123 -35.96 40.25 32.16
N ALA A 124 -34.65 40.43 32.08
CA ALA A 124 -33.97 41.57 32.68
C ALA A 124 -34.46 42.90 32.12
N ILE A 125 -34.62 43.03 30.81
CA ILE A 125 -35.13 44.24 30.14
C ILE A 125 -36.60 44.53 30.56
N ASN A 126 -37.45 43.51 30.55
CA ASN A 126 -38.85 43.65 30.89
C ASN A 126 -39.03 44.10 32.36
N GLU A 127 -38.27 43.53 33.30
CA GLU A 127 -38.29 43.92 34.70
C GLU A 127 -37.83 45.34 34.90
N ALA A 128 -36.75 45.75 34.24
CA ALA A 128 -36.26 47.12 34.23
C ALA A 128 -37.28 48.11 33.70
N GLN A 129 -37.92 47.80 32.57
CA GLN A 129 -38.97 48.64 31.97
C GLN A 129 -40.20 48.75 32.87
N ALA A 130 -40.59 47.67 33.55
CA ALA A 130 -41.69 47.72 34.51
C ALA A 130 -41.36 48.66 35.70
N LEU A 131 -40.12 48.61 36.19
CA LEU A 131 -39.65 49.46 37.26
C LEU A 131 -39.55 50.94 36.79
N GLN A 132 -39.03 51.20 35.60
CA GLN A 132 -38.99 52.55 35.03
C GLN A 132 -40.40 53.13 34.82
N THR A 133 -41.33 52.33 34.35
CA THR A 133 -42.75 52.75 34.24
C THR A 133 -43.36 53.09 35.59
N TRP A 134 -43.07 52.29 36.62
CA TRP A 134 -43.50 52.52 37.99
C TRP A 134 -42.89 53.83 38.55
N LEU A 135 -41.62 54.10 38.29
CA LEU A 135 -40.93 55.32 38.69
C LEU A 135 -41.46 56.54 38.01
N SER A 136 -41.66 56.54 36.68
CA SER A 136 -42.11 57.64 35.88
C SER A 136 -43.46 58.16 36.31
N THR A 137 -44.34 57.27 36.79
CA THR A 137 -45.68 57.66 37.30
C THR A 137 -45.63 58.25 38.71
N ARG A 138 -44.51 58.27 39.43
CA ARG A 138 -44.37 58.69 40.84
C ARG A 138 -43.24 59.70 41.09
N VAL A 139 -42.74 60.34 40.05
CA VAL A 139 -41.64 61.31 40.19
C VAL A 139 -42.09 62.43 41.13
N GLY A 140 -41.19 62.76 42.09
CA GLY A 140 -41.47 63.77 43.12
C GLY A 140 -42.17 63.26 44.39
N GLN A 141 -42.61 61.99 44.41
CA GLN A 141 -43.19 61.31 45.59
C GLN A 141 -42.10 60.63 46.41
N LYS A 142 -42.38 60.39 47.72
CA LYS A 142 -41.51 59.58 48.55
C LYS A 142 -41.79 58.07 48.32
N ALA A 143 -40.75 57.30 48.17
CA ALA A 143 -40.87 55.85 48.03
C ALA A 143 -41.34 55.22 49.33
N SER A 144 -42.38 54.39 49.31
CA SER A 144 -42.92 53.69 50.48
C SER A 144 -42.03 52.53 50.91
N GLU A 145 -41.28 51.93 49.98
CA GLU A 145 -40.38 50.78 50.20
C GLU A 145 -39.18 50.88 49.25
N ALA A 146 -38.08 50.22 49.63
CA ALA A 146 -36.91 50.10 48.77
C ALA A 146 -37.24 49.25 47.52
N LYS A 147 -36.69 49.62 46.38
CA LYS A 147 -36.84 48.89 45.09
C LYS A 147 -35.47 48.51 44.55
N ARG A 148 -35.38 47.25 44.13
CA ARG A 148 -34.22 46.68 43.44
C ARG A 148 -34.67 45.81 42.27
N LEU A 149 -33.77 45.49 41.38
CA LEU A 149 -33.99 44.50 40.34
C LEU A 149 -33.65 43.09 40.87
N SER A 150 -34.33 42.09 40.39
CA SER A 150 -34.20 40.70 40.95
C SER A 150 -32.79 40.11 40.82
N TRP A 151 -32.02 40.57 39.82
CA TRP A 151 -30.65 40.11 39.55
C TRP A 151 -29.55 40.99 40.14
N SER A 152 -29.91 42.10 40.83
CA SER A 152 -28.98 43.05 41.43
C SER A 152 -29.24 43.19 42.94
N ASP A 153 -28.19 43.16 43.70
CA ASP A 153 -28.25 43.42 45.13
C ASP A 153 -28.31 44.92 45.44
N GLN A 154 -28.09 45.77 44.43
CA GLN A 154 -28.10 47.21 44.57
C GLN A 154 -29.53 47.76 44.70
N GLU A 155 -29.81 48.46 45.77
CA GLU A 155 -31.06 49.20 45.90
C GLU A 155 -31.03 50.42 44.99
N ILE A 156 -32.03 50.55 44.10
CA ILE A 156 -32.17 51.64 43.16
C ILE A 156 -32.80 52.83 43.86
N ILE A 157 -33.68 52.57 44.82
CA ILE A 157 -34.35 53.55 45.65
C ILE A 157 -34.47 53.02 47.07
N HIS A 158 -34.11 53.88 48.03
CA HIS A 158 -34.28 53.53 49.44
C HIS A 158 -35.66 53.93 49.96
N ALA A 159 -36.16 53.25 50.97
CA ALA A 159 -37.42 53.60 51.60
C ALA A 159 -37.39 55.05 52.18
N GLY A 160 -38.38 55.90 51.80
CA GLY A 160 -38.45 57.30 52.19
C GLY A 160 -37.71 58.27 51.27
N GLU A 161 -36.98 57.82 50.26
CA GLU A 161 -36.29 58.63 49.27
C GLU A 161 -37.23 59.27 48.28
N ILE A 162 -36.90 60.48 47.76
CA ILE A 162 -37.70 61.16 46.74
C ILE A 162 -37.36 60.60 45.36
N ILE A 163 -38.39 60.13 44.63
CA ILE A 163 -38.22 59.54 43.31
C ILE A 163 -37.82 60.65 42.32
N SER A 164 -36.62 60.54 41.72
CA SER A 164 -36.08 61.43 40.72
C SER A 164 -35.88 60.71 39.38
N ARG A 165 -35.65 61.48 38.31
CA ARG A 165 -35.31 60.93 36.99
C ARG A 165 -33.89 60.31 36.97
N ASP A 166 -33.06 60.64 37.92
CA ASP A 166 -31.69 60.09 37.99
C ASP A 166 -31.71 58.57 38.24
N HIS A 167 -32.76 58.07 38.89
CA HIS A 167 -32.95 56.61 39.07
C HIS A 167 -33.12 55.84 37.76
N ASP A 168 -33.64 56.48 36.69
CA ASP A 168 -33.71 55.88 35.37
C ASP A 168 -32.31 55.63 34.76
N MET A 169 -31.35 56.54 35.07
CA MET A 169 -29.95 56.31 34.62
C MET A 169 -29.33 55.12 35.34
N VAL A 170 -29.55 54.99 36.64
CA VAL A 170 -29.05 53.85 37.45
C VAL A 170 -29.63 52.53 36.94
N ILE A 171 -30.93 52.50 36.60
CA ILE A 171 -31.56 51.29 36.01
C ILE A 171 -30.90 50.94 34.67
N ASN A 172 -30.69 51.94 33.79
CA ASN A 172 -30.08 51.68 32.48
C ASN A 172 -28.65 51.17 32.61
N ASP A 173 -27.87 51.73 33.53
CA ASP A 173 -26.51 51.28 33.78
C ASP A 173 -26.48 49.81 34.31
N LEU A 174 -27.36 49.48 35.27
CA LEU A 174 -27.51 48.12 35.78
C LEU A 174 -27.95 47.13 34.68
N VAL A 175 -28.90 47.51 33.82
CA VAL A 175 -29.33 46.66 32.67
C VAL A 175 -28.16 46.41 31.72
N GLN A 176 -27.42 47.49 31.40
CA GLN A 176 -26.27 47.35 30.51
C GLN A 176 -25.18 46.45 31.12
N GLU A 177 -24.93 46.59 32.42
CA GLU A 177 -23.98 45.70 33.15
C GLU A 177 -24.46 44.24 33.11
N ARG A 178 -25.76 43.99 33.34
CA ARG A 178 -26.36 42.64 33.27
C ARG A 178 -26.25 42.03 31.88
N LEU A 179 -26.54 42.79 30.82
CA LEU A 179 -26.45 42.34 29.44
C LEU A 179 -24.99 42.01 29.06
N ASN A 180 -24.05 42.83 29.49
CA ASN A 180 -22.60 42.55 29.30
C ASN A 180 -22.15 41.29 30.01
N GLU A 181 -22.64 41.09 31.25
CA GLU A 181 -22.34 39.89 32.02
C GLU A 181 -22.93 38.62 31.37
N LEU A 182 -24.19 38.67 30.91
CA LEU A 182 -24.82 37.56 30.19
C LEU A 182 -24.10 37.26 28.87
N GLN A 183 -23.64 38.29 28.16
CA GLN A 183 -22.83 38.10 26.95
C GLN A 183 -21.51 37.44 27.27
N ARG A 184 -20.81 37.88 28.32
CA ARG A 184 -19.55 37.27 28.76
C ARG A 184 -19.73 35.81 29.14
N GLN A 185 -20.77 35.48 29.90
CA GLN A 185 -21.12 34.09 30.28
C GLN A 185 -21.42 33.25 29.04
N SER A 186 -22.16 33.80 28.07
CA SER A 186 -22.43 33.15 26.79
C SER A 186 -21.14 32.80 26.05
N ASP A 187 -20.23 33.77 25.95
CA ASP A 187 -18.97 33.56 25.21
C ASP A 187 -18.05 32.52 25.92
N GLU A 188 -18.02 32.54 27.24
CA GLU A 188 -17.29 31.54 28.05
C GLU A 188 -17.88 30.13 27.85
N GLU A 189 -19.20 29.96 28.01
CA GLU A 189 -19.86 28.66 27.84
C GLU A 189 -19.77 28.13 26.41
N LYS A 190 -19.87 29.01 25.40
CA LYS A 190 -19.66 28.62 23.98
C LYS A 190 -18.23 28.12 23.73
N ASN A 191 -17.26 28.75 24.37
CA ASN A 191 -15.88 28.31 24.26
C ASN A 191 -15.67 26.95 24.93
N ASP A 192 -16.30 26.72 26.08
CA ASP A 192 -16.22 25.43 26.78
C ASP A 192 -16.86 24.30 25.97
N ILE A 193 -18.02 24.55 25.33
CA ILE A 193 -18.66 23.58 24.42
C ILE A 193 -17.72 23.24 23.27
N ARG A 194 -17.10 24.23 22.63
CA ARG A 194 -16.16 24.00 21.51
C ARG A 194 -14.93 23.20 21.93
N LEU A 195 -14.40 23.50 23.12
CA LEU A 195 -13.25 22.76 23.65
C LEU A 195 -13.60 21.30 23.94
N LEU A 196 -14.77 21.06 24.52
CA LEU A 196 -15.25 19.71 24.83
C LEU A 196 -15.46 18.88 23.54
N VAL A 197 -16.20 19.46 22.58
CA VAL A 197 -16.45 18.80 21.27
C VAL A 197 -15.13 18.58 20.52
N GLY A 198 -14.20 19.55 20.57
CA GLY A 198 -12.88 19.41 19.99
C GLY A 198 -12.08 18.23 20.59
N ALA A 199 -12.13 18.07 21.90
CA ALA A 199 -11.49 16.95 22.57
C ALA A 199 -12.14 15.59 22.21
N GLN A 200 -13.47 15.55 22.12
CA GLN A 200 -14.20 14.35 21.69
C GLN A 200 -13.89 13.97 20.25
N ARG A 201 -13.77 14.94 19.33
CA ARG A 201 -13.37 14.72 17.94
C ARG A 201 -11.96 14.15 17.84
N GLU A 202 -11.03 14.68 18.62
CA GLU A 202 -9.64 14.18 18.61
C GLU A 202 -9.55 12.77 19.18
N HIS A 203 -10.30 12.47 20.23
CA HIS A 203 -10.40 11.12 20.78
C HIS A 203 -10.96 10.13 19.74
N LEU A 204 -12.07 10.49 19.09
CA LEU A 204 -12.70 9.68 18.05
C LEU A 204 -11.77 9.45 16.84
N ARG A 205 -11.04 10.50 16.43
CA ARG A 205 -10.03 10.40 15.37
C ARG A 205 -8.87 9.48 15.77
N SER A 206 -8.45 9.51 17.04
CA SER A 206 -7.40 8.65 17.53
C SER A 206 -7.82 7.19 17.60
N GLU A 207 -9.04 6.88 18.01
CA GLU A 207 -9.52 5.49 18.12
C GLU A 207 -9.90 4.89 16.76
N LEU A 208 -10.93 5.42 16.12
CA LEU A 208 -11.42 4.86 14.85
C LEU A 208 -10.49 5.17 13.68
N GLY A 209 -9.87 6.33 13.66
CA GLY A 209 -8.90 6.68 12.63
C GLY A 209 -7.67 5.77 12.67
N ALA A 210 -7.19 5.41 13.87
CA ALA A 210 -6.11 4.43 14.01
C ALA A 210 -6.52 3.04 13.52
N GLU A 211 -7.74 2.60 13.81
CA GLU A 211 -8.25 1.30 13.32
C GLU A 211 -8.37 1.25 11.79
N VAL A 212 -8.87 2.32 11.17
CA VAL A 212 -8.93 2.45 9.71
C VAL A 212 -7.54 2.38 9.10
N GLU A 213 -6.58 3.10 9.66
CA GLU A 213 -5.22 3.14 9.16
C GLU A 213 -4.49 1.80 9.34
N GLU A 214 -4.68 1.13 10.48
CA GLU A 214 -4.14 -0.22 10.71
C GLU A 214 -4.67 -1.21 9.68
N LYS A 215 -5.98 -1.19 9.39
CA LYS A 215 -6.57 -2.05 8.36
C LYS A 215 -6.06 -1.73 6.96
N ARG A 216 -5.90 -0.46 6.60
CA ARG A 216 -5.30 -0.06 5.31
C ARG A 216 -3.88 -0.57 5.17
N GLN A 217 -3.06 -0.42 6.21
CA GLN A 217 -1.69 -0.94 6.22
C GLN A 217 -1.65 -2.46 6.09
N ALA A 218 -2.49 -3.18 6.81
CA ALA A 218 -2.58 -4.64 6.71
C ALA A 218 -2.97 -5.11 5.30
N VAL A 219 -3.88 -4.40 4.63
CA VAL A 219 -4.27 -4.67 3.23
C VAL A 219 -3.09 -4.44 2.28
N GLU A 220 -2.37 -3.32 2.42
CA GLU A 220 -1.24 -3.01 1.55
C GLU A 220 -0.06 -3.97 1.77
N GLU A 221 0.26 -4.34 3.01
CA GLU A 221 1.22 -5.39 3.29
C GLU A 221 0.86 -6.73 2.64
N LYS A 222 -0.42 -7.10 2.66
CA LYS A 222 -0.91 -8.32 2.01
C LYS A 222 -0.70 -8.26 0.50
N LYS A 223 -0.99 -7.11 -0.12
CA LYS A 223 -0.75 -6.87 -1.55
C LYS A 223 0.74 -6.93 -1.88
N ASP A 224 1.58 -6.32 -1.08
CA ASP A 224 3.03 -6.30 -1.30
C ASP A 224 3.66 -7.69 -1.19
N ARG A 225 3.19 -8.52 -0.25
CA ARG A 225 3.60 -9.93 -0.18
C ARG A 225 3.25 -10.70 -1.45
N ILE A 226 2.05 -10.48 -1.99
CA ILE A 226 1.61 -11.12 -3.23
C ILE A 226 2.40 -10.59 -4.42
N ARG A 227 2.62 -9.27 -4.53
CA ARG A 227 3.47 -8.67 -5.58
C ARG A 227 4.88 -9.27 -5.55
N ALA A 228 5.52 -9.31 -4.38
CA ALA A 228 6.86 -9.84 -4.23
C ALA A 228 6.97 -11.33 -4.57
N GLN A 229 5.95 -12.13 -4.25
CA GLN A 229 5.89 -13.54 -4.63
C GLN A 229 5.78 -13.71 -6.15
N MET A 230 4.85 -12.99 -6.76
CA MET A 230 4.59 -13.06 -8.19
C MET A 230 5.75 -12.51 -9.03
N GLU A 231 6.45 -11.50 -8.54
CA GLU A 231 7.65 -10.93 -9.18
C GLU A 231 8.80 -11.95 -9.24
N ARG A 232 9.03 -12.69 -8.15
CA ARG A 232 10.03 -13.79 -8.14
C ARG A 232 9.69 -14.86 -9.18
N ASP A 233 8.41 -15.22 -9.29
CA ASP A 233 7.96 -16.22 -10.26
C ASP A 233 8.12 -15.70 -11.70
N LEU A 234 7.90 -14.41 -11.94
CA LEU A 234 8.16 -13.76 -13.24
C LEU A 234 9.64 -13.66 -13.56
N ASP A 235 10.49 -13.38 -12.57
CA ASP A 235 11.93 -13.32 -12.76
C ASP A 235 12.48 -14.68 -13.13
N ASP A 236 11.99 -15.75 -12.51
CA ASP A 236 12.34 -17.12 -12.91
C ASP A 236 12.04 -17.35 -14.40
N LEU A 237 10.87 -16.95 -14.89
CA LEU A 237 10.52 -17.10 -16.31
C LEU A 237 11.40 -16.25 -17.24
N LYS A 238 11.71 -15.01 -16.85
CA LYS A 238 12.54 -14.09 -17.64
C LYS A 238 14.00 -14.53 -17.71
N LEU A 239 14.50 -15.16 -16.65
CA LEU A 239 15.88 -15.61 -16.54
C LEU A 239 16.15 -16.99 -17.17
N LEU A 240 15.13 -17.68 -17.68
CA LEU A 240 15.31 -18.93 -18.40
C LEU A 240 16.05 -18.69 -19.72
N GLU A 241 17.21 -19.29 -19.87
CA GLU A 241 18.05 -19.18 -21.08
C GLU A 241 18.47 -20.57 -21.58
N GLU A 242 18.61 -20.73 -22.89
CA GLU A 242 19.22 -21.92 -23.47
C GLU A 242 20.65 -22.12 -22.94
N LYS A 243 21.03 -23.37 -22.74
CA LYS A 243 22.34 -23.77 -22.19
C LYS A 243 22.56 -23.40 -20.72
N GLN A 244 21.55 -22.90 -20.02
CA GLN A 244 21.60 -22.71 -18.57
C GLN A 244 21.61 -24.06 -17.86
N LEU A 245 22.45 -24.16 -16.82
CA LEU A 245 22.54 -25.37 -16.00
C LEU A 245 21.61 -25.25 -14.78
N LEU A 246 20.91 -26.35 -14.52
CA LEU A 246 20.00 -26.47 -13.40
C LEU A 246 20.43 -27.66 -12.51
N THR A 247 20.34 -27.46 -11.19
CA THR A 247 20.37 -28.56 -10.25
C THR A 247 19.08 -29.38 -10.34
N GLU A 248 19.07 -30.62 -9.89
CA GLU A 248 17.89 -31.48 -9.94
C GLU A 248 16.67 -30.82 -9.21
N ASN A 249 16.89 -30.27 -8.02
CA ASN A 249 15.83 -29.61 -7.27
C ASN A 249 15.27 -28.41 -8.05
N ARG A 250 16.16 -27.58 -8.60
CA ARG A 250 15.73 -26.40 -9.38
C ARG A 250 15.01 -26.79 -10.67
N TYR A 251 15.46 -27.85 -11.32
CA TYR A 251 14.76 -28.38 -12.49
C TYR A 251 13.35 -28.84 -12.12
N ARG A 252 13.18 -29.59 -11.03
CA ARG A 252 11.86 -30.05 -10.59
C ARG A 252 10.92 -28.89 -10.28
N GLU A 253 11.37 -27.89 -9.52
CA GLU A 253 10.60 -26.68 -9.22
C GLU A 253 10.14 -25.95 -10.48
N LEU A 254 11.06 -25.70 -11.41
CA LEU A 254 10.77 -25.02 -12.66
C LEU A 254 9.91 -25.88 -13.61
N ALA A 255 10.12 -27.17 -13.67
CA ALA A 255 9.36 -28.08 -14.51
C ALA A 255 7.92 -28.24 -14.02
N GLU A 256 7.69 -28.26 -12.71
CA GLU A 256 6.34 -28.28 -12.14
C GLU A 256 5.55 -27.02 -12.51
N ARG A 257 6.19 -25.86 -12.43
CA ARG A 257 5.54 -24.57 -12.69
C ARG A 257 5.49 -24.21 -14.17
N TRP A 258 6.58 -24.44 -14.89
CA TRP A 258 6.84 -23.90 -16.24
C TRP A 258 7.28 -24.95 -17.26
N GLY A 259 6.95 -26.23 -17.05
CA GLY A 259 7.42 -27.33 -17.88
C GLY A 259 7.04 -27.27 -19.36
N ASN A 260 6.04 -26.45 -19.71
CA ASN A 260 5.67 -26.19 -21.10
C ASN A 260 6.47 -25.02 -21.74
N VAL A 261 7.25 -24.27 -20.96
CA VAL A 261 8.03 -23.12 -21.45
C VAL A 261 9.43 -23.55 -21.88
N PHE A 262 10.01 -24.55 -21.23
CA PHE A 262 11.36 -24.99 -21.54
C PHE A 262 11.48 -26.51 -21.56
N THR A 263 12.49 -27.01 -22.23
CA THR A 263 12.91 -28.40 -22.17
C THR A 263 14.34 -28.46 -21.66
N ALA A 264 14.63 -29.40 -20.77
CA ALA A 264 15.96 -29.62 -20.26
C ALA A 264 16.24 -31.11 -20.20
N GLY A 265 17.52 -31.49 -20.30
CA GLY A 265 17.96 -32.88 -20.26
C GLY A 265 19.32 -32.99 -19.63
N MET A 266 19.76 -34.22 -19.47
CA MET A 266 21.12 -34.61 -18.99
C MET A 266 21.81 -35.49 -19.97
N GLY A 267 23.10 -35.68 -19.79
CA GLY A 267 23.92 -36.63 -20.58
C GLY A 267 24.27 -36.10 -21.98
N ALA A 268 24.82 -37.02 -22.78
CA ALA A 268 25.26 -36.71 -24.13
C ALA A 268 24.08 -36.45 -25.10
N GLU A 269 22.91 -36.97 -24.80
CA GLU A 269 21.68 -36.72 -25.60
C GLU A 269 21.27 -35.24 -25.59
N ALA A 270 21.21 -34.63 -24.40
CA ALA A 270 20.91 -33.20 -24.28
C ALA A 270 21.94 -32.31 -25.00
N VAL A 271 23.22 -32.70 -24.90
CA VAL A 271 24.31 -32.00 -25.63
C VAL A 271 24.16 -32.14 -27.12
N ARG A 272 23.84 -33.36 -27.62
CA ARG A 272 23.56 -33.63 -29.04
C ARG A 272 22.42 -32.75 -29.55
N ASP A 273 21.33 -32.70 -28.82
CA ASP A 273 20.14 -31.92 -29.21
C ASP A 273 20.42 -30.42 -29.33
N ILE A 274 21.28 -29.89 -28.46
CA ILE A 274 21.72 -28.48 -28.57
C ILE A 274 22.64 -28.31 -29.79
N VAL A 275 23.61 -29.24 -30.00
CA VAL A 275 24.56 -29.14 -31.12
C VAL A 275 23.82 -29.28 -32.46
N ALA A 276 22.82 -30.14 -32.57
CA ALA A 276 22.04 -30.37 -33.79
C ALA A 276 21.25 -29.10 -34.23
N LYS A 277 20.94 -28.20 -33.28
CA LYS A 277 20.22 -26.94 -33.57
C LYS A 277 21.16 -25.76 -33.93
N ILE A 278 22.48 -25.94 -33.84
CA ILE A 278 23.43 -24.88 -34.12
C ILE A 278 23.53 -24.64 -35.63
N ASP A 279 23.16 -23.44 -36.04
CA ASP A 279 23.46 -22.94 -37.38
C ASP A 279 24.90 -22.37 -37.39
N LEU A 280 25.82 -23.12 -38.03
CA LEU A 280 27.23 -22.74 -38.10
C LEU A 280 27.49 -21.46 -38.87
N GLU A 281 26.70 -21.17 -39.89
CA GLU A 281 26.86 -19.94 -40.68
C GLU A 281 26.46 -18.72 -39.86
N LYS A 282 25.33 -18.81 -39.18
CA LYS A 282 24.86 -17.76 -38.28
C LYS A 282 25.83 -17.54 -37.15
N LEU A 283 26.28 -18.60 -36.48
CA LEU A 283 27.26 -18.53 -35.39
C LEU A 283 28.55 -17.88 -35.87
N THR A 284 29.05 -18.24 -37.05
CA THR A 284 30.27 -17.66 -37.64
C THR A 284 30.11 -16.16 -37.90
N LYS A 285 28.96 -15.74 -38.43
CA LYS A 285 28.66 -14.30 -38.65
C LYS A 285 28.61 -13.54 -37.31
N GLU A 286 27.96 -14.10 -36.32
CA GLU A 286 27.87 -13.51 -34.98
C GLU A 286 29.25 -13.37 -34.31
N LEU A 287 30.07 -14.43 -34.32
CA LEU A 287 31.42 -14.41 -33.77
C LEU A 287 32.33 -13.39 -34.47
N ARG A 288 32.26 -13.31 -35.81
CA ARG A 288 32.98 -12.27 -36.57
C ARG A 288 32.53 -10.85 -36.20
N ARG A 289 31.24 -10.65 -35.99
CA ARG A 289 30.67 -9.37 -35.53
C ARG A 289 31.17 -9.06 -34.11
N GLU A 290 31.11 -10.02 -33.20
CA GLU A 290 31.60 -9.87 -31.82
C GLU A 290 33.09 -9.47 -31.77
N ILE A 291 33.93 -10.14 -32.56
CA ILE A 291 35.37 -9.81 -32.65
C ILE A 291 35.60 -8.36 -33.08
N ARG A 292 34.77 -7.84 -34.01
CA ARG A 292 34.89 -6.48 -34.54
C ARG A 292 34.38 -5.42 -33.57
N THR A 293 33.25 -5.71 -32.86
CA THR A 293 32.56 -4.71 -32.05
C THR A 293 33.00 -4.67 -30.59
N THR A 294 33.54 -5.80 -30.08
CA THR A 294 33.89 -5.90 -28.65
C THR A 294 35.17 -5.18 -28.31
N ARG A 295 35.10 -4.22 -27.37
CA ARG A 295 36.28 -3.50 -26.83
C ARG A 295 37.10 -4.40 -25.86
N SER A 296 36.51 -5.35 -25.21
CA SER A 296 37.17 -6.25 -24.24
C SER A 296 38.14 -7.21 -24.96
N LYS A 297 39.44 -7.09 -24.67
CA LYS A 297 40.49 -7.97 -25.20
C LYS A 297 40.23 -9.44 -24.89
N GLN A 298 39.71 -9.73 -23.70
CA GLN A 298 39.40 -11.12 -23.28
C GLN A 298 38.24 -11.70 -24.09
N ARG A 299 37.12 -10.97 -24.23
CA ARG A 299 35.97 -11.40 -25.03
C ARG A 299 36.35 -11.61 -26.48
N ARG A 300 37.08 -10.67 -27.07
CA ARG A 300 37.58 -10.79 -28.45
C ARG A 300 38.45 -12.03 -28.63
N LYS A 301 39.38 -12.33 -27.70
CA LYS A 301 40.20 -13.53 -27.72
C LYS A 301 39.38 -14.81 -27.58
N LYS A 302 38.34 -14.79 -26.75
CA LYS A 302 37.42 -15.91 -26.56
C LYS A 302 36.58 -16.19 -27.83
N ALA A 303 36.03 -15.13 -28.43
CA ALA A 303 35.26 -15.23 -29.68
C ALA A 303 36.15 -15.75 -30.86
N ALA A 304 37.41 -15.24 -30.97
CA ALA A 304 38.34 -15.74 -31.95
C ALA A 304 38.77 -17.21 -31.80
N LYS A 305 38.77 -17.76 -30.58
CA LYS A 305 39.01 -19.19 -30.34
C LYS A 305 37.82 -20.07 -30.68
N ARG A 306 36.60 -19.48 -30.73
CA ARG A 306 35.37 -20.19 -31.08
C ARG A 306 35.05 -20.15 -32.58
N LEU A 307 35.58 -19.17 -33.29
CA LEU A 307 35.53 -19.06 -34.74
C LEU A 307 36.44 -20.10 -35.45
#